data_b284ada13440fdf1da944d325d1a694e
#
_entry.id   b284ada13440fdf1da944d325d1a694e
#
_cell.length_a   1.000
_cell.length_b   1.000
_cell.length_c   1.000
_cell.angle_alpha   90.00
_cell.angle_beta   90.00
_cell.angle_gamma   90.00
#
_symmetry.space_group_name_H-M   'P 1'
#
loop_
_entity.id
_entity.type
_entity.pdbx_description
1 polymer ?
#
loop_
_entity_poly.entity_id
_entity_poly.type
_entity_poly.pdbx_seq_one_letter_code
_entity_poly.pdbx_strand_id
1 'polypeptide(L)'
;AWRICSANRWWSSFGKKRGTKHIRSGPPVHDDLVARNFTADERNRLWLTDITEHHTGEGKLYLCAIKDVYSNRIVGYSIDSRMKARLAVNALDSAVTRRGAAGDLLSGCVVHSDRGSQFRSRRFVHALGRHAMVGSMGRVGACGDNAAMESFFALLQKNVLDRQHWATRNDLRIAIVTWIERTYHRRRRQAGLGRLTPVEYETIMATPATQ
;
A
#
# COMPACT_ATOMS: atom_id res chain seq x y z
N ALA A 1 25.60 35.21 14.02
CA ALA A 1 24.37 34.64 14.58
C ALA A 1 24.64 33.68 15.74
N TRP A 2 25.53 32.66 15.62
CA TRP A 2 25.78 31.66 16.66
C TRP A 2 26.27 32.26 18.00
N ARG A 3 27.21 33.21 17.98
CA ARG A 3 27.72 33.88 19.19
C ARG A 3 26.63 34.63 19.94
N ILE A 4 25.73 35.31 19.25
CA ILE A 4 24.63 36.09 19.85
C ILE A 4 23.61 35.13 20.47
N CYS A 5 23.25 34.07 19.81
CA CYS A 5 22.33 33.05 20.32
C CYS A 5 22.92 32.34 21.56
N SER A 6 24.21 32.01 21.54
CA SER A 6 24.91 31.36 22.66
C SER A 6 24.97 32.30 23.88
N ALA A 7 25.30 33.58 23.70
CA ALA A 7 25.38 34.56 24.79
C ALA A 7 24.01 34.82 25.45
N ASN A 8 22.92 34.75 24.66
CA ASN A 8 21.55 34.96 25.16
C ASN A 8 20.85 33.62 25.53
N ARG A 9 21.54 32.47 25.50
CA ARG A 9 20.96 31.15 25.73
C ARG A 9 19.75 30.84 24.82
N TRP A 10 19.73 31.40 23.62
CA TRP A 10 18.71 31.10 22.62
C TRP A 10 19.12 29.84 21.85
N TRP A 11 18.37 28.79 22.04
CA TRP A 11 18.56 27.52 21.33
C TRP A 11 17.46 27.37 20.29
N SER A 12 17.85 26.87 19.13
CA SER A 12 16.87 26.51 18.10
C SER A 12 15.85 25.52 18.67
N SER A 13 14.56 25.85 18.57
CA SER A 13 13.45 24.94 18.91
C SER A 13 13.41 23.73 17.95
N PHE A 14 14.09 23.83 16.82
CA PHE A 14 14.32 22.68 15.93
C PHE A 14 15.46 21.85 16.51
N GLY A 15 15.15 21.00 17.49
CA GLY A 15 16.05 19.94 17.88
C GLY A 15 16.46 19.14 16.64
N LYS A 16 17.75 18.80 16.50
CA LYS A 16 18.15 17.78 15.48
C LYS A 16 17.14 16.64 15.60
N LYS A 17 16.31 16.42 14.57
CA LYS A 17 15.53 15.18 14.49
C LYS A 17 16.53 14.07 14.75
N ARG A 18 16.40 13.38 15.90
CA ARG A 18 17.16 12.14 16.13
C ARG A 18 16.92 11.32 14.88
N GLY A 19 17.98 11.13 14.09
CA GLY A 19 17.86 10.39 12.84
C GLY A 19 17.16 9.10 13.18
N THR A 20 15.98 8.91 12.59
CA THR A 20 15.29 7.63 12.67
C THR A 20 16.34 6.61 12.27
N LYS A 21 16.70 5.69 13.19
CA LYS A 21 17.59 4.58 12.83
C LYS A 21 16.93 3.93 11.62
N HIS A 22 17.44 4.22 10.43
CA HIS A 22 17.05 3.48 9.24
C HIS A 22 17.35 2.02 9.58
N ILE A 23 16.30 1.27 9.89
CA ILE A 23 16.40 -0.18 9.98
C ILE A 23 16.86 -0.57 8.58
N ARG A 24 18.14 -0.97 8.46
CA ARG A 24 18.69 -1.41 7.16
C ARG A 24 17.78 -2.51 6.66
N SER A 25 17.12 -2.27 5.55
CA SER A 25 16.36 -3.31 4.86
C SER A 25 17.32 -4.45 4.59
N GLY A 26 16.95 -5.65 4.99
CA GLY A 26 17.79 -6.81 4.78
C GLY A 26 17.86 -7.18 3.28
N PRO A 27 18.61 -8.25 2.91
CA PRO A 27 18.75 -8.67 1.52
C PRO A 27 17.38 -8.98 0.90
N PRO A 28 17.20 -8.76 -0.42
CA PRO A 28 15.97 -9.13 -1.10
C PRO A 28 15.79 -10.65 -1.07
N VAL A 29 14.55 -11.10 -1.06
CA VAL A 29 14.17 -12.53 -1.24
C VAL A 29 13.59 -12.78 -2.62
N HIS A 30 13.37 -11.72 -3.39
CA HIS A 30 12.93 -11.72 -4.79
C HIS A 30 13.73 -10.69 -5.57
N ASP A 31 13.92 -10.93 -6.86
CA ASP A 31 14.52 -9.96 -7.78
C ASP A 31 13.55 -8.81 -8.08
N ASP A 32 14.08 -7.70 -8.59
CA ASP A 32 13.28 -6.58 -9.08
C ASP A 32 12.82 -6.88 -10.51
N LEU A 33 11.62 -7.43 -10.64
CA LEU A 33 11.01 -7.76 -11.94
C LEU A 33 10.31 -6.57 -12.58
N VAL A 34 10.05 -5.51 -11.81
CA VAL A 34 9.30 -4.35 -12.27
C VAL A 34 10.19 -3.29 -12.90
N ALA A 35 11.42 -3.15 -12.40
CA ALA A 35 12.42 -2.22 -12.93
C ALA A 35 11.85 -0.80 -13.17
N ARG A 36 10.99 -0.31 -12.27
CA ARG A 36 10.24 0.95 -12.34
C ARG A 36 9.20 1.06 -13.45
N ASN A 37 8.89 -0.01 -14.14
CA ASN A 37 7.76 -0.03 -15.07
C ASN A 37 6.48 -0.42 -14.31
N PHE A 38 5.75 0.55 -13.82
CA PHE A 38 4.50 0.36 -13.08
C PHE A 38 3.27 0.45 -14.00
N THR A 39 3.32 -0.25 -15.12
CA THR A 39 2.20 -0.36 -16.07
C THR A 39 1.76 -1.81 -16.23
N ALA A 40 0.51 -2.02 -16.55
CA ALA A 40 -0.04 -3.33 -16.88
C ALA A 40 -1.16 -3.17 -17.91
N ASP A 41 -1.19 -4.04 -18.91
CA ASP A 41 -2.18 -4.00 -19.98
C ASP A 41 -3.47 -4.75 -19.61
N GLU A 42 -3.39 -5.59 -18.58
CA GLU A 42 -4.51 -6.37 -18.07
C GLU A 42 -4.53 -6.37 -16.53
N ARG A 43 -5.72 -6.62 -15.96
CA ARG A 43 -5.87 -6.83 -14.52
C ARG A 43 -5.11 -8.06 -14.06
N ASN A 44 -4.67 -8.03 -12.80
CA ASN A 44 -3.97 -9.15 -12.15
C ASN A 44 -2.62 -9.53 -12.78
N ARG A 45 -1.98 -8.62 -13.53
CA ARG A 45 -0.59 -8.81 -14.02
C ARG A 45 0.44 -8.28 -13.02
N LEU A 46 0.16 -7.11 -12.47
CA LEU A 46 1.06 -6.47 -11.51
C LEU A 46 0.26 -5.88 -10.35
N TRP A 47 0.55 -6.35 -9.15
CA TRP A 47 0.06 -5.77 -7.91
C TRP A 47 1.18 -5.10 -7.14
N LEU A 48 0.91 -3.92 -6.59
CA LEU A 48 1.80 -3.22 -5.68
C LEU A 48 1.27 -3.36 -4.26
N THR A 49 2.16 -3.56 -3.30
CA THR A 49 1.78 -3.66 -1.89
C THR A 49 2.70 -2.85 -1.01
N ASP A 50 2.13 -2.27 0.04
CA ASP A 50 2.87 -1.49 1.02
C ASP A 50 2.07 -1.40 2.34
N ILE A 51 2.73 -0.96 3.41
CA ILE A 51 2.16 -0.84 4.75
C ILE A 51 2.30 0.60 5.24
N THR A 52 1.19 1.17 5.69
CA THR A 52 1.19 2.45 6.42
C THR A 52 0.77 2.27 7.87
N GLU A 53 1.13 3.24 8.72
CA GLU A 53 0.72 3.25 10.13
C GLU A 53 0.05 4.59 10.49
N HIS A 54 -0.87 4.54 11.42
CA HIS A 54 -1.48 5.72 12.00
C HIS A 54 -1.70 5.55 13.51
N HIS A 55 -1.61 6.67 14.24
CA HIS A 55 -1.83 6.68 15.69
C HIS A 55 -3.29 6.90 16.03
N THR A 56 -3.77 6.17 17.04
CA THR A 56 -5.08 6.40 17.70
C THR A 56 -4.85 6.57 19.20
N GLY A 57 -5.88 6.93 19.94
CA GLY A 57 -5.82 6.97 21.41
C GLY A 57 -5.44 5.63 22.05
N GLU A 58 -5.75 4.50 21.40
CA GLU A 58 -5.38 3.16 21.84
C GLU A 58 -4.00 2.70 21.34
N GLY A 59 -3.26 3.55 20.61
CA GLY A 59 -1.96 3.25 20.02
C GLY A 59 -2.03 3.04 18.51
N LYS A 60 -1.01 2.47 17.91
CA LYS A 60 -0.87 2.34 16.46
C LYS A 60 -1.87 1.37 15.84
N LEU A 61 -2.32 1.72 14.65
CA LEU A 61 -3.04 0.87 13.71
C LEU A 61 -2.24 0.80 12.41
N TYR A 62 -2.14 -0.39 11.83
CA TYR A 62 -1.41 -0.65 10.60
C TYR A 62 -2.36 -1.11 9.50
N LEU A 63 -2.19 -0.59 8.32
CA LEU A 63 -2.90 -1.00 7.11
C LEU A 63 -1.88 -1.52 6.09
N CYS A 64 -2.01 -2.78 5.67
CA CYS A 64 -1.41 -3.29 4.46
C CYS A 64 -2.45 -3.25 3.35
N ALA A 65 -2.10 -2.66 2.21
CA ALA A 65 -2.97 -2.59 1.05
C ALA A 65 -2.28 -3.18 -0.18
N ILE A 66 -3.06 -3.80 -1.05
CA ILE A 66 -2.61 -4.36 -2.34
C ILE A 66 -3.41 -3.69 -3.44
N LYS A 67 -2.72 -3.10 -4.39
CA LYS A 67 -3.28 -2.32 -5.49
C LYS A 67 -2.95 -2.97 -6.82
N ASP A 68 -3.97 -3.19 -7.64
CA ASP A 68 -3.80 -3.57 -9.03
C ASP A 68 -3.39 -2.34 -9.85
N VAL A 69 -2.28 -2.44 -10.56
CA VAL A 69 -1.72 -1.33 -11.35
C VAL A 69 -2.63 -0.97 -12.53
N TYR A 70 -3.26 -1.97 -13.15
CA TYR A 70 -4.13 -1.79 -14.31
C TYR A 70 -5.31 -0.85 -14.04
N SER A 71 -6.02 -1.09 -12.95
CA SER A 71 -7.26 -0.38 -12.62
C SER A 71 -7.14 0.60 -11.44
N ASN A 72 -5.96 0.65 -10.81
CA ASN A 72 -5.78 1.34 -9.54
C ASN A 72 -6.68 0.83 -8.39
N ARG A 73 -7.35 -0.30 -8.54
CA ARG A 73 -8.22 -0.88 -7.53
C ARG A 73 -7.41 -1.44 -6.37
N ILE A 74 -7.84 -1.18 -5.15
CA ILE A 74 -7.33 -1.89 -3.97
C ILE A 74 -8.00 -3.25 -3.93
N VAL A 75 -7.29 -4.27 -4.40
CA VAL A 75 -7.80 -5.63 -4.55
C VAL A 75 -7.86 -6.38 -3.23
N GLY A 76 -6.97 -6.05 -2.29
CA GLY A 76 -6.97 -6.62 -0.96
C GLY A 76 -6.36 -5.67 0.06
N TYR A 77 -6.75 -5.84 1.31
CA TYR A 77 -6.16 -5.12 2.42
C TYR A 77 -6.37 -5.87 3.74
N SER A 78 -5.54 -5.55 4.72
CA SER A 78 -5.64 -6.05 6.09
C SER A 78 -5.28 -4.94 7.07
N ILE A 79 -5.97 -4.88 8.21
CA ILE A 79 -5.78 -3.87 9.25
C ILE A 79 -5.56 -4.57 10.59
N ASP A 80 -4.44 -4.26 11.28
CA ASP A 80 -4.08 -4.88 12.56
C ASP A 80 -3.43 -3.84 13.50
N SER A 81 -3.46 -4.10 14.79
CA SER A 81 -2.73 -3.34 15.80
C SER A 81 -1.23 -3.64 15.83
N ARG A 82 -0.77 -4.63 15.08
CA ARG A 82 0.63 -5.09 15.04
C ARG A 82 1.13 -5.25 13.61
N MET A 83 2.28 -4.66 13.33
CA MET A 83 2.97 -4.78 12.03
C MET A 83 3.77 -6.09 11.96
N LYS A 84 3.07 -7.22 11.82
CA LYS A 84 3.67 -8.56 11.69
C LYS A 84 3.48 -9.10 10.26
N ALA A 85 4.22 -10.15 9.89
CA ALA A 85 4.08 -10.84 8.61
C ALA A 85 2.62 -11.25 8.30
N ARG A 86 1.84 -11.60 9.34
CA ARG A 86 0.42 -11.94 9.19
C ARG A 86 -0.39 -10.81 8.55
N LEU A 87 -0.04 -9.54 8.79
CA LEU A 87 -0.72 -8.40 8.18
C LEU A 87 -0.62 -8.44 6.65
N ALA A 88 0.57 -8.69 6.11
CA ALA A 88 0.79 -8.81 4.67
C ALA A 88 0.13 -10.07 4.08
N VAL A 89 0.23 -11.21 4.79
CA VAL A 89 -0.41 -12.46 4.37
C VAL A 89 -1.93 -12.30 4.29
N ASN A 90 -2.56 -11.74 5.32
CA ASN A 90 -4.01 -11.53 5.33
C ASN A 90 -4.46 -10.56 4.23
N ALA A 91 -3.65 -9.54 3.88
CA ALA A 91 -3.95 -8.65 2.76
C ALA A 91 -3.91 -9.41 1.42
N LEU A 92 -2.92 -10.32 1.24
CA LEU A 92 -2.80 -11.16 0.06
C LEU A 92 -3.98 -12.15 -0.03
N ASP A 93 -4.28 -12.87 1.05
CA ASP A 93 -5.40 -13.82 1.08
C ASP A 93 -6.74 -13.10 0.81
N SER A 94 -6.93 -11.89 1.31
CA SER A 94 -8.10 -11.04 1.01
C SER A 94 -8.18 -10.70 -0.48
N ALA A 95 -7.05 -10.34 -1.11
CA ALA A 95 -7.00 -10.04 -2.55
C ALA A 95 -7.33 -11.26 -3.39
N VAL A 96 -6.71 -12.39 -3.07
CA VAL A 96 -6.95 -13.67 -3.75
C VAL A 96 -8.42 -14.09 -3.64
N THR A 97 -9.00 -14.02 -2.44
CA THR A 97 -10.42 -14.38 -2.23
C THR A 97 -11.35 -13.50 -3.05
N ARG A 98 -11.12 -12.19 -3.08
CA ARG A 98 -11.97 -11.25 -3.83
C ARG A 98 -11.86 -11.45 -5.34
N ARG A 99 -10.66 -11.69 -5.86
CA ARG A 99 -10.42 -11.94 -7.29
C ARG A 99 -10.89 -13.34 -7.70
N GLY A 100 -10.64 -14.36 -6.87
CA GLY A 100 -11.13 -15.72 -7.11
C GLY A 100 -12.66 -15.80 -7.14
N ALA A 101 -13.35 -15.07 -6.26
CA ALA A 101 -14.81 -14.95 -6.27
C ALA A 101 -15.35 -14.27 -7.56
N ALA A 102 -14.54 -13.49 -8.24
CA ALA A 102 -14.83 -12.89 -9.54
C ALA A 102 -14.43 -13.80 -10.73
N GLY A 103 -13.90 -15.00 -10.48
CA GLY A 103 -13.45 -15.94 -11.50
C GLY A 103 -12.09 -15.60 -12.12
N ASP A 104 -11.31 -14.71 -11.51
CA ASP A 104 -10.04 -14.24 -12.06
C ASP A 104 -8.93 -15.29 -11.86
N LEU A 105 -8.10 -15.47 -12.90
CA LEU A 105 -6.85 -16.24 -12.81
C LEU A 105 -5.75 -15.34 -12.23
N LEU A 106 -5.05 -15.85 -11.21
CA LEU A 106 -4.00 -15.12 -10.49
C LEU A 106 -2.61 -15.73 -10.67
N SER A 107 -2.53 -16.89 -11.29
CA SER A 107 -1.25 -17.54 -11.56
C SER A 107 -0.34 -16.64 -12.41
N GLY A 108 0.89 -16.46 -11.96
CA GLY A 108 1.87 -15.58 -12.62
C GLY A 108 1.73 -14.10 -12.31
N CYS A 109 0.71 -13.68 -11.54
CA CYS A 109 0.60 -12.29 -11.09
C CYS A 109 1.85 -11.89 -10.29
N VAL A 110 2.48 -10.79 -10.69
CA VAL A 110 3.64 -10.23 -9.97
C VAL A 110 3.16 -9.37 -8.80
N VAL A 111 3.64 -9.68 -7.60
CA VAL A 111 3.36 -8.89 -6.39
C VAL A 111 4.63 -8.15 -5.99
N HIS A 112 4.67 -6.84 -6.23
CA HIS A 112 5.81 -6.00 -5.95
C HIS A 112 5.68 -5.29 -4.61
N SER A 113 6.74 -5.32 -3.81
CA SER A 113 6.81 -4.72 -2.49
C SER A 113 8.15 -4.03 -2.24
N ASP A 114 8.22 -3.26 -1.17
CA ASP A 114 9.48 -2.85 -0.59
C ASP A 114 10.20 -4.05 0.09
N ARG A 115 11.40 -3.80 0.64
CA ARG A 115 12.18 -4.81 1.38
C ARG A 115 11.80 -4.89 2.86
N GLY A 116 10.59 -4.55 3.22
CA GLY A 116 10.08 -4.69 4.58
C GLY A 116 10.16 -6.12 5.10
N SER A 117 10.41 -6.29 6.39
CA SER A 117 10.54 -7.62 7.00
C SER A 117 9.27 -8.47 6.87
N GLN A 118 8.12 -7.85 6.73
CA GLN A 118 6.83 -8.49 6.55
C GLN A 118 6.75 -9.21 5.21
N PHE A 119 7.18 -8.54 4.13
CA PHE A 119 7.19 -9.06 2.76
C PHE A 119 8.33 -10.05 2.50
N ARG A 120 9.43 -9.96 3.29
CA ARG A 120 10.55 -10.91 3.25
C ARG A 120 10.35 -12.15 4.11
N SER A 121 9.25 -12.20 4.87
CA SER A 121 8.98 -13.32 5.76
C SER A 121 8.71 -14.61 4.99
N ARG A 122 9.20 -15.75 5.51
CA ARG A 122 8.90 -17.08 4.93
C ARG A 122 7.39 -17.30 4.76
N ARG A 123 6.56 -16.75 5.65
CA ARG A 123 5.10 -16.85 5.57
C ARG A 123 4.52 -16.15 4.35
N PHE A 124 5.01 -14.96 4.02
CA PHE A 124 4.53 -14.21 2.86
C PHE A 124 5.02 -14.85 1.56
N VAL A 125 6.31 -15.24 1.49
CA VAL A 125 6.87 -15.97 0.34
C VAL A 125 6.12 -17.28 0.07
N HIS A 126 5.82 -18.04 1.12
CA HIS A 126 5.01 -19.25 1.01
C HIS A 126 3.57 -18.97 0.56
N ALA A 127 2.97 -17.87 1.03
CA ALA A 127 1.62 -17.47 0.61
C ALA A 127 1.58 -17.10 -0.89
N LEU A 128 2.59 -16.41 -1.42
CA LEU A 128 2.72 -16.17 -2.86
C LEU A 128 2.79 -17.50 -3.64
N GLY A 129 3.65 -18.42 -3.20
CA GLY A 129 3.80 -19.74 -3.84
C GLY A 129 2.51 -20.58 -3.86
N ARG A 130 1.73 -20.56 -2.76
CA ARG A 130 0.42 -21.25 -2.70
C ARG A 130 -0.57 -20.79 -3.77
N HIS A 131 -0.47 -19.56 -4.21
CA HIS A 131 -1.34 -18.95 -5.21
C HIS A 131 -0.67 -18.85 -6.59
N ALA A 132 0.47 -19.52 -6.78
CA ALA A 132 1.28 -19.48 -8.01
C ALA A 132 1.60 -18.03 -8.45
N MET A 133 1.76 -17.11 -7.49
CA MET A 133 2.13 -15.72 -7.72
C MET A 133 3.64 -15.53 -7.65
N VAL A 134 4.14 -14.48 -8.30
CA VAL A 134 5.57 -14.18 -8.38
C VAL A 134 5.87 -12.95 -7.52
N GLY A 135 6.79 -13.10 -6.56
CA GLY A 135 7.25 -11.96 -5.75
C GLY A 135 8.25 -11.10 -6.51
N SER A 136 8.19 -9.79 -6.29
CA SER A 136 9.16 -8.82 -6.77
C SER A 136 9.49 -7.80 -5.68
N MET A 137 10.74 -7.32 -5.62
CA MET A 137 11.18 -6.35 -4.61
C MET A 137 11.99 -5.22 -5.22
N GLY A 138 11.62 -3.98 -4.90
CA GLY A 138 12.35 -2.79 -5.31
C GLY A 138 13.80 -2.74 -4.81
N ARG A 139 14.60 -1.85 -5.38
CA ARG A 139 16.00 -1.64 -4.97
C ARG A 139 16.08 -0.80 -3.69
N VAL A 140 17.16 -0.96 -2.92
CA VAL A 140 17.38 -0.14 -1.72
C VAL A 140 17.57 1.33 -2.12
N GLY A 141 16.83 2.23 -1.47
CA GLY A 141 17.04 3.67 -1.60
C GLY A 141 16.48 4.30 -2.88
N ALA A 142 15.72 3.57 -3.67
CA ALA A 142 15.04 4.13 -4.83
C ALA A 142 13.76 4.84 -4.35
N CYS A 143 13.87 6.16 -4.12
CA CYS A 143 12.68 7.01 -3.95
C CYS A 143 11.80 6.89 -5.19
N GLY A 144 10.51 6.58 -4.99
CA GLY A 144 9.53 6.45 -6.08
C GLY A 144 9.32 5.02 -6.60
N ASP A 145 10.00 4.01 -6.06
CA ASP A 145 9.76 2.61 -6.47
C ASP A 145 8.34 2.13 -6.12
N ASN A 146 7.55 2.92 -5.38
CA ASN A 146 6.17 2.63 -5.06
C ASN A 146 5.26 3.89 -5.13
N ALA A 147 5.56 4.80 -6.08
CA ALA A 147 4.83 6.07 -6.22
C ALA A 147 3.30 5.91 -6.30
N ALA A 148 2.83 4.81 -6.88
CA ALA A 148 1.40 4.50 -6.98
C ALA A 148 0.79 4.16 -5.61
N MET A 149 1.51 3.47 -4.71
CA MET A 149 1.08 3.23 -3.34
C MET A 149 1.23 4.48 -2.48
N GLU A 150 2.31 5.25 -2.65
CA GLU A 150 2.50 6.53 -1.98
C GLU A 150 1.35 7.49 -2.29
N SER A 151 0.94 7.57 -3.56
CA SER A 151 -0.22 8.36 -3.99
C SER A 151 -1.53 7.90 -3.33
N PHE A 152 -1.75 6.60 -3.23
CA PHE A 152 -2.92 6.05 -2.54
C PHE A 152 -2.90 6.39 -1.05
N PHE A 153 -1.77 6.20 -0.37
CA PHE A 153 -1.67 6.51 1.06
C PHE A 153 -1.75 8.02 1.34
N ALA A 154 -1.22 8.88 0.47
CA ALA A 154 -1.39 10.32 0.59
C ALA A 154 -2.88 10.73 0.48
N LEU A 155 -3.63 10.07 -0.40
CA LEU A 155 -5.08 10.28 -0.49
C LEU A 155 -5.81 9.79 0.76
N LEU A 156 -5.46 8.63 1.28
CA LEU A 156 -6.01 8.09 2.52
C LEU A 156 -5.69 9.03 3.68
N GLN A 157 -4.44 9.49 3.78
CA GLN A 157 -3.99 10.45 4.80
C GLN A 157 -4.90 11.67 4.81
N LYS A 158 -5.03 12.35 3.67
CA LYS A 158 -5.82 13.57 3.53
C LYS A 158 -7.31 13.38 3.77
N ASN A 159 -7.88 12.26 3.33
CA ASN A 159 -9.34 12.07 3.32
C ASN A 159 -9.88 11.33 4.53
N VAL A 160 -9.03 10.62 5.27
CA VAL A 160 -9.43 9.82 6.45
C VAL A 160 -8.55 10.14 7.64
N LEU A 161 -7.22 9.87 7.54
CA LEU A 161 -6.37 9.81 8.71
C LEU A 161 -6.24 11.15 9.43
N ASP A 162 -6.06 12.26 8.68
CA ASP A 162 -5.89 13.62 9.21
C ASP A 162 -7.22 14.36 9.42
N ARG A 163 -8.37 13.70 9.22
CA ARG A 163 -9.67 14.38 9.32
C ARG A 163 -10.09 14.67 10.77
N GLN A 164 -9.61 13.87 11.70
CA GLN A 164 -9.89 14.01 13.12
C GLN A 164 -8.91 13.21 13.97
N HIS A 165 -8.93 13.46 15.27
CA HIS A 165 -8.26 12.59 16.24
C HIS A 165 -9.08 11.32 16.45
N TRP A 166 -8.47 10.17 16.21
CA TRP A 166 -9.12 8.86 16.33
C TRP A 166 -8.96 8.32 17.74
N ALA A 167 -10.05 8.22 18.49
CA ALA A 167 -10.01 7.69 19.85
C ALA A 167 -9.70 6.19 19.88
N THR A 168 -10.35 5.41 19.02
CA THR A 168 -10.19 3.96 18.98
C THR A 168 -9.65 3.46 17.65
N ARG A 169 -9.00 2.30 17.69
CA ARG A 169 -8.57 1.59 16.48
C ARG A 169 -9.75 1.12 15.63
N ASN A 170 -10.87 0.84 16.27
CA ASN A 170 -12.06 0.34 15.58
C ASN A 170 -12.71 1.45 14.74
N ASP A 171 -12.85 2.65 15.29
CA ASP A 171 -13.41 3.79 14.56
C ASP A 171 -12.59 4.11 13.33
N LEU A 172 -11.25 4.16 13.49
CA LEU A 172 -10.35 4.37 12.38
C LEU A 172 -10.44 3.25 11.34
N ARG A 173 -10.53 1.96 11.77
CA ARG A 173 -10.71 0.82 10.87
C ARG A 173 -11.96 0.96 10.03
N ILE A 174 -13.10 1.27 10.66
CA ILE A 174 -14.38 1.45 9.96
C ILE A 174 -14.28 2.59 8.93
N ALA A 175 -13.67 3.71 9.32
CA ALA A 175 -13.49 4.86 8.41
C ALA A 175 -12.61 4.51 7.20
N ILE A 176 -11.48 3.81 7.41
CA ILE A 176 -10.60 3.34 6.33
C ILE A 176 -11.36 2.42 5.37
N VAL A 177 -12.02 1.39 5.88
CA VAL A 177 -12.78 0.42 5.08
C VAL A 177 -13.89 1.12 4.29
N THR A 178 -14.67 1.96 4.96
CA THR A 178 -15.75 2.73 4.32
C THR A 178 -15.23 3.62 3.20
N TRP A 179 -14.10 4.30 3.43
CA TRP A 179 -13.52 5.18 2.42
C TRP A 179 -12.98 4.38 1.22
N ILE A 180 -12.27 3.27 1.44
CA ILE A 180 -11.78 2.41 0.35
C ILE A 180 -12.95 1.92 -0.49
N GLU A 181 -13.95 1.28 0.14
CA GLU A 181 -15.01 0.57 -0.59
C GLU A 181 -16.03 1.52 -1.24
N ARG A 182 -16.42 2.61 -0.56
CA ARG A 182 -17.48 3.50 -1.05
C ARG A 182 -16.95 4.70 -1.82
N THR A 183 -15.83 5.29 -1.37
CA THR A 183 -15.32 6.52 -1.96
C THR A 183 -14.26 6.26 -3.00
N TYR A 184 -13.18 5.58 -2.61
CA TYR A 184 -12.04 5.35 -3.50
C TYR A 184 -12.44 4.47 -4.70
N HIS A 185 -13.10 3.35 -4.46
CA HIS A 185 -13.48 2.40 -5.51
C HIS A 185 -14.65 2.87 -6.40
N ARG A 186 -15.64 3.59 -5.84
CA ARG A 186 -16.94 3.80 -6.52
C ARG A 186 -17.30 5.25 -6.80
N ARG A 187 -16.57 6.23 -6.24
CA ARG A 187 -16.87 7.65 -6.41
C ARG A 187 -15.70 8.47 -6.91
N ARG A 188 -14.46 8.02 -6.58
CA ARG A 188 -13.27 8.76 -6.97
C ARG A 188 -12.90 8.47 -8.42
N ARG A 189 -13.24 9.40 -9.31
CA ARG A 189 -12.81 9.40 -10.70
C ARG A 189 -11.33 9.74 -10.80
N GLN A 190 -10.59 9.02 -11.65
CA GLN A 190 -9.15 9.16 -11.79
C GLN A 190 -8.77 9.54 -13.23
N ALA A 191 -7.93 10.55 -13.40
CA ALA A 191 -7.53 11.03 -14.72
C ALA A 191 -6.82 9.92 -15.54
N GLY A 192 -5.95 9.14 -14.89
CA GLY A 192 -5.25 8.01 -15.53
C GLY A 192 -6.15 6.85 -15.96
N LEU A 193 -7.43 6.84 -15.52
CA LEU A 193 -8.43 5.85 -15.91
C LEU A 193 -9.51 6.47 -16.82
N GLY A 194 -9.19 7.52 -17.59
CA GLY A 194 -10.16 8.19 -18.43
C GLY A 194 -11.32 8.83 -17.65
N ARG A 195 -11.05 9.32 -16.43
CA ARG A 195 -12.05 9.87 -15.49
C ARG A 195 -13.09 8.85 -15.01
N LEU A 196 -12.76 7.57 -15.04
CA LEU A 196 -13.56 6.51 -14.45
C LEU A 196 -13.08 6.23 -13.01
N THR A 197 -13.95 5.61 -12.23
CA THR A 197 -13.57 5.00 -10.96
C THR A 197 -12.91 3.65 -11.21
N PRO A 198 -12.12 3.10 -10.26
CA PRO A 198 -11.53 1.77 -10.41
C PRO A 198 -12.54 0.67 -10.77
N VAL A 199 -13.73 0.71 -10.19
CA VAL A 199 -14.77 -0.30 -10.46
C VAL A 199 -15.39 -0.10 -11.85
N GLU A 200 -15.74 1.14 -12.23
CA GLU A 200 -16.25 1.44 -13.57
C GLU A 200 -15.25 1.02 -14.64
N TYR A 201 -13.97 1.33 -14.44
CA TYR A 201 -12.90 0.98 -15.38
C TYR A 201 -12.82 -0.53 -15.60
N GLU A 202 -12.75 -1.33 -14.53
CA GLU A 202 -12.71 -2.79 -14.65
C GLU A 202 -13.98 -3.36 -15.31
N THR A 203 -15.15 -2.81 -15.00
CA THR A 203 -16.43 -3.27 -15.59
C THR A 203 -16.45 -3.03 -17.07
N ILE A 204 -16.09 -1.82 -17.52
CA ILE A 204 -16.11 -1.44 -18.95
C ILE A 204 -15.07 -2.24 -19.74
N MET A 205 -13.85 -2.37 -19.20
CA MET A 205 -12.75 -3.06 -19.90
C MET A 205 -12.86 -4.59 -19.85
N ALA A 206 -13.68 -5.16 -18.94
CA ALA A 206 -13.96 -6.59 -18.91
C ALA A 206 -15.05 -7.02 -19.90
N THR A 207 -15.84 -6.09 -20.43
CA THR A 207 -16.87 -6.38 -21.45
C THR A 207 -16.15 -6.55 -22.79
N PRO A 208 -16.17 -7.75 -23.43
CA PRO A 208 -15.62 -7.89 -24.77
C PRO A 208 -16.35 -6.90 -25.68
N ALA A 209 -15.58 -6.18 -26.51
CA ALA A 209 -16.19 -5.34 -27.54
C ALA A 209 -17.09 -6.22 -28.39
N THR A 210 -18.40 -6.03 -28.28
CA THR A 210 -19.37 -6.67 -29.17
C THR A 210 -19.08 -6.12 -30.56
N GLN A 211 -18.49 -6.94 -31.44
CA GLN A 211 -18.32 -6.65 -32.86
C GLN A 211 -19.68 -6.69 -33.54
#